data_1292eabdb474d12546228aaeecbf6771
#
_entry.id   1292eabdb474d12546228aaeecbf6771
#
_cell.length_a   1.000
_cell.length_b   1.000
_cell.length_c   1.000
_cell.angle_alpha   90.00
_cell.angle_beta   90.00
_cell.angle_gamma   90.00
#
_symmetry.space_group_name_H-M   'P 1'
#
loop_
_entity.id
_entity.type
_entity.pdbx_description
1 polymer ?
#
loop_
_entity_poly.entity_id
_entity_poly.type
_entity_poly.pdbx_seq_one_letter_code
_entity_poly.pdbx_strand_id
1 'polypeptide(L)'
;MGAISVAQCRAARAMLGWSQGELAEAATVSKTTVVDFERGTRTPHRNNLAAIRHALERAGIVFIPENGGGAGVRFARPTSDN
;
A
#
# COMPACT_ATOMS: atom_id res chain seq x y z
N MET A 1 1.46 15.15 3.57
CA MET A 1 1.91 13.85 3.11
C MET A 1 1.05 13.37 1.96
N GLY A 2 1.64 13.02 0.85
CA GLY A 2 0.88 12.60 -0.31
C GLY A 2 0.30 11.22 -0.18
N ALA A 3 -0.71 10.94 -1.01
CA ALA A 3 -1.27 9.60 -1.10
C ALA A 3 -0.27 8.68 -1.78
N ILE A 4 -0.34 7.38 -1.46
CA ILE A 4 0.48 6.40 -2.15
C ILE A 4 -0.05 6.18 -3.57
N SER A 5 0.83 5.79 -4.46
CA SER A 5 0.45 5.48 -5.83
C SER A 5 -0.05 4.03 -5.93
N VAL A 6 -0.70 3.74 -7.04
CA VAL A 6 -1.12 2.37 -7.35
C VAL A 6 0.09 1.44 -7.35
N ALA A 7 1.18 1.88 -7.97
CA ALA A 7 2.40 1.05 -8.02
C ALA A 7 2.97 0.79 -6.64
N GLN A 8 2.98 1.80 -5.77
CA GLN A 8 3.45 1.62 -4.41
C GLN A 8 2.59 0.63 -3.63
N CYS A 9 1.27 0.71 -3.79
CA CYS A 9 0.35 -0.20 -3.13
C CYS A 9 0.60 -1.64 -3.56
N ARG A 10 0.70 -1.87 -4.86
CA ARG A 10 0.93 -3.20 -5.39
C ARG A 10 2.29 -3.75 -4.96
N ALA A 11 3.32 -2.91 -4.98
CA ALA A 11 4.65 -3.31 -4.55
C ALA A 11 4.67 -3.67 -3.07
N ALA A 12 4.02 -2.86 -2.23
CA ALA A 12 3.95 -3.13 -0.80
C ALA A 12 3.24 -4.45 -0.53
N ARG A 13 2.12 -4.71 -1.22
CA ARG A 13 1.42 -5.98 -1.08
C ARG A 13 2.32 -7.15 -1.47
N ALA A 14 3.03 -7.01 -2.57
CA ALA A 14 3.93 -8.07 -3.03
C ALA A 14 5.02 -8.35 -2.00
N MET A 15 5.58 -7.29 -1.42
CA MET A 15 6.62 -7.44 -0.40
C MET A 15 6.11 -8.19 0.82
N LEU A 16 4.85 -7.98 1.19
CA LEU A 16 4.24 -8.63 2.35
C LEU A 16 3.65 -10.00 2.00
N GLY A 17 3.56 -10.33 0.72
CA GLY A 17 2.90 -11.55 0.29
C GLY A 17 1.39 -11.50 0.52
N TRP A 18 0.80 -10.33 0.51
CA TRP A 18 -0.62 -10.14 0.75
C TRP A 18 -1.43 -10.16 -0.54
N SER A 19 -2.58 -10.83 -0.50
CA SER A 19 -3.58 -10.71 -1.55
C SER A 19 -4.31 -9.37 -1.40
N GLN A 20 -5.07 -9.01 -2.44
CA GLN A 20 -5.92 -7.83 -2.36
C GLN A 20 -6.95 -7.96 -1.24
N GLY A 21 -7.48 -9.19 -1.06
CA GLY A 21 -8.43 -9.44 0.03
C GLY A 21 -7.81 -9.28 1.39
N GLU A 22 -6.57 -9.72 1.56
CA GLU A 22 -5.87 -9.57 2.83
C GLU A 22 -5.61 -8.10 3.15
N LEU A 23 -5.23 -7.31 2.15
CA LEU A 23 -5.06 -5.88 2.36
C LEU A 23 -6.40 -5.22 2.71
N ALA A 24 -7.46 -5.57 2.00
CA ALA A 24 -8.78 -5.01 2.26
C ALA A 24 -9.21 -5.29 3.70
N GLU A 25 -8.98 -6.52 4.15
CA GLU A 25 -9.32 -6.91 5.52
C GLU A 25 -8.50 -6.12 6.53
N ALA A 26 -7.20 -6.00 6.31
CA ALA A 26 -6.31 -5.27 7.22
C ALA A 26 -6.67 -3.79 7.29
N ALA A 27 -7.13 -3.22 6.19
CA ALA A 27 -7.48 -1.79 6.10
C ALA A 27 -8.95 -1.53 6.48
N THR A 28 -9.75 -2.58 6.65
CA THR A 28 -11.17 -2.48 6.92
C THR A 28 -11.89 -1.70 5.81
N VAL A 29 -11.55 -2.05 4.57
CA VAL A 29 -12.25 -1.53 3.40
C VAL A 29 -12.71 -2.71 2.57
N SER A 30 -13.58 -2.46 1.60
CA SER A 30 -14.05 -3.55 0.74
C SER A 30 -12.94 -4.00 -0.21
N LYS A 31 -12.97 -5.26 -0.58
CA LYS A 31 -12.03 -5.77 -1.58
C LYS A 31 -12.18 -5.02 -2.90
N THR A 32 -13.41 -4.68 -3.27
CA THR A 32 -13.66 -3.92 -4.50
C THR A 32 -12.91 -2.59 -4.48
N THR A 33 -12.86 -1.93 -3.32
CA THR A 33 -12.10 -0.68 -3.17
C THR A 33 -10.63 -0.87 -3.52
N VAL A 34 -10.02 -1.96 -3.02
CA VAL A 34 -8.62 -2.24 -3.32
C VAL A 34 -8.43 -2.58 -4.79
N VAL A 35 -9.32 -3.44 -5.32
CA VAL A 35 -9.24 -3.87 -6.73
C VAL A 35 -9.34 -2.67 -7.67
N ASP A 36 -10.34 -1.81 -7.45
CA ASP A 36 -10.55 -0.66 -8.31
C ASP A 36 -9.40 0.33 -8.22
N PHE A 37 -8.87 0.54 -7.00
CA PHE A 37 -7.73 1.43 -6.84
C PHE A 37 -6.52 0.89 -7.61
N GLU A 38 -6.20 -0.39 -7.42
CA GLU A 38 -5.01 -0.97 -8.06
C GLU A 38 -5.14 -1.09 -9.56
N ARG A 39 -6.37 -1.17 -10.05
CA ARG A 39 -6.63 -1.20 -11.49
C ARG A 39 -6.58 0.20 -12.10
N GLY A 40 -6.62 1.23 -11.26
CA GLY A 40 -6.62 2.61 -11.71
C GLY A 40 -7.97 3.09 -12.23
N THR A 41 -9.03 2.31 -11.99
CA THR A 41 -10.36 2.65 -12.51
C THR A 41 -11.11 3.60 -11.60
N ARG A 42 -10.71 3.70 -10.33
CA ARG A 42 -11.38 4.57 -9.39
C ARG A 42 -10.41 4.97 -8.28
N THR A 43 -10.41 6.25 -7.94
CA THR A 43 -9.67 6.74 -6.78
C THR A 43 -10.56 6.58 -5.55
N PRO A 44 -10.11 5.86 -4.51
CA PRO A 44 -10.92 5.70 -3.31
C PRO A 44 -11.14 7.02 -2.60
N HIS A 45 -12.17 7.05 -1.76
CA HIS A 45 -12.35 8.16 -0.84
C HIS A 45 -11.07 8.34 -0.03
N ARG A 46 -10.76 9.61 0.31
CA ARG A 46 -9.53 9.95 1.03
C ARG A 46 -9.33 9.09 2.27
N ASN A 47 -10.38 8.87 3.05
CA ASN A 47 -10.27 8.09 4.28
C ASN A 47 -9.94 6.63 3.99
N ASN A 48 -10.49 6.08 2.92
CA ASN A 48 -10.21 4.70 2.54
C ASN A 48 -8.78 4.55 2.03
N LEU A 49 -8.29 5.53 1.28
CA LEU A 49 -6.92 5.50 0.81
C LEU A 49 -5.93 5.61 1.97
N ALA A 50 -6.24 6.47 2.96
CA ALA A 50 -5.43 6.58 4.16
C ALA A 50 -5.44 5.28 4.96
N ALA A 51 -6.59 4.62 5.04
CA ALA A 51 -6.69 3.34 5.74
C ALA A 51 -5.84 2.26 5.08
N ILE A 52 -5.82 2.23 3.74
CA ILE A 52 -4.97 1.30 3.00
C ILE A 52 -3.51 1.57 3.31
N ARG A 53 -3.08 2.82 3.26
CA ARG A 53 -1.71 3.19 3.56
C ARG A 53 -1.33 2.79 4.99
N HIS A 54 -2.18 3.11 5.96
CA HIS A 54 -1.89 2.80 7.35
C HIS A 54 -1.79 1.29 7.59
N ALA A 55 -2.63 0.50 6.93
CA ALA A 55 -2.58 -0.95 7.07
C ALA A 55 -1.21 -1.48 6.61
N LEU A 56 -0.72 -0.98 5.50
CA LEU A 56 0.57 -1.40 4.97
C LEU A 56 1.71 -0.91 5.85
N GLU A 57 1.61 0.31 6.38
CA GLU A 57 2.63 0.84 7.29
C GLU A 57 2.68 0.04 8.58
N ARG A 58 1.52 -0.32 9.15
CA ARG A 58 1.49 -1.15 10.36
C ARG A 58 2.09 -2.52 10.12
N ALA A 59 2.04 -3.01 8.89
CA ALA A 59 2.63 -4.30 8.53
C ALA A 59 4.13 -4.20 8.27
N GLY A 60 4.72 -3.02 8.37
CA GLY A 60 6.16 -2.86 8.30
C GLY A 60 6.67 -2.22 7.02
N ILE A 61 5.81 -1.59 6.23
CA ILE A 61 6.20 -0.94 4.98
C ILE A 61 6.44 0.56 5.23
N VAL A 62 7.50 1.09 4.64
CA VAL A 62 7.77 2.52 4.56
C VAL A 62 7.59 2.97 3.13
N PHE A 63 6.78 4.01 2.93
CA PHE A 63 6.59 4.58 1.60
C PHE A 63 7.58 5.72 1.40
N ILE A 64 8.30 5.65 0.29
CA ILE A 64 9.34 6.63 -0.02
C ILE A 64 8.75 7.60 -1.06
N PRO A 65 8.61 8.88 -0.71
CA PRO A 65 8.08 9.84 -1.67
C PRO A 65 9.10 10.16 -2.74
N GLU A 66 8.64 10.76 -3.83
CA GLU A 66 9.56 11.28 -4.83
C GLU A 66 10.40 12.38 -4.19
N ASN A 67 11.71 12.24 -4.36
CA ASN A 67 12.63 13.16 -3.71
C ASN A 67 13.96 13.09 -4.44
N GLY A 68 13.98 13.57 -5.68
CA GLY A 68 15.15 13.47 -6.53
C GLY A 68 15.25 12.12 -7.23
N GLY A 69 14.47 11.12 -6.79
CA GLY A 69 14.30 9.84 -7.43
C GLY A 69 12.84 9.51 -7.45
N GLY A 70 12.46 8.40 -8.06
CA GLY A 70 11.08 7.96 -8.10
C GLY A 70 10.57 7.54 -6.74
N ALA A 71 9.24 7.53 -6.58
CA ALA A 71 8.61 7.01 -5.38
C ALA A 71 8.89 5.52 -5.24
N GLY A 72 8.94 5.03 -3.99
CA GLY A 72 9.23 3.63 -3.75
C GLY A 72 8.63 3.12 -2.47
N VAL A 73 9.01 1.91 -2.14
CA VAL A 73 8.63 1.25 -0.88
C VAL A 73 9.81 0.43 -0.39
N ARG A 74 9.88 0.25 0.93
CA ARG A 74 10.86 -0.65 1.54
C ARG A 74 10.31 -1.13 2.87
N PHE A 75 10.93 -2.17 3.41
CA PHE A 75 10.64 -2.58 4.78
C PHE A 75 11.21 -1.55 5.74
N ALA A 76 10.50 -1.33 6.85
CA ALA A 76 10.95 -0.41 7.90
C ALA A 76 12.22 -0.91 8.56
N ARG A 77 12.40 -2.22 8.61
CA ARG A 77 13.58 -2.84 9.22
C ARG A 77 14.26 -3.73 8.22
N PRO A 78 15.60 -3.89 8.31
CA PRO A 78 16.26 -4.87 7.47
C PRO A 78 15.66 -6.25 7.67
N THR A 79 15.47 -7.01 6.59
CA THR A 79 15.04 -8.39 6.69
C THR A 79 16.24 -9.21 7.12
N SER A 80 16.04 -10.04 8.09
CA SER A 80 17.11 -10.91 8.54
C SER A 80 17.08 -12.22 7.83
N ASP A 81 16.88 -12.56 6.97
CA ASP A 81 16.87 -13.73 6.32
C ASP A 81 17.54 -14.45 5.97
N ASN A 82 17.39 -14.63 6.09
CA ASN A 82 17.78 -15.38 5.87
C ASN A 82 17.83 -16.08 5.33
#